data_e45c40bc1d98b43f9649017b0d01f9cd
#
_entry.id   e45c40bc1d98b43f9649017b0d01f9cd
#
_cell.length_a   1.000
_cell.length_b   1.000
_cell.length_c   1.000
_cell.angle_alpha   90.00
_cell.angle_beta   90.00
_cell.angle_gamma   90.00
#
_symmetry.space_group_name_H-M   'P 1'
#
loop_
_entity.id
_entity.type
_entity.pdbx_description
1 polymer ?
#
loop_
_entity_poly.entity_id
_entity_poly.type
_entity_poly.pdbx_seq_one_letter_code
_entity_poly.pdbx_strand_id
1 'polypeptide(L)'
;TMSNFGIKIDCLKLKGAFMKNLQGKTSVKRCLIIPVDDCDGMFLGEKGCYLNLTAIEMQEPKYSDTHCIKADLPKEQRDAMTEEQIKAIPILGGMHAIEKKQATMNVTGTLDNTAFADDDDLPF
;
A
#
# COMPACT_ATOMS: atom_id res chain seq x y z
N THR A 1 13.79 3.05 -23.40
CA THR A 1 12.40 2.56 -23.28
C THR A 1 12.05 2.38 -21.83
N MET A 2 11.15 3.22 -21.36
CA MET A 2 10.65 3.10 -20.01
C MET A 2 9.53 2.08 -19.94
N SER A 3 9.61 1.21 -18.95
CA SER A 3 8.56 0.24 -18.71
C SER A 3 7.65 0.73 -17.60
N ASN A 4 6.38 0.49 -17.75
CA ASN A 4 5.42 0.75 -16.70
C ASN A 4 5.20 -0.51 -15.88
N PHE A 5 4.92 -0.34 -14.59
CA PHE A 5 4.70 -1.44 -13.70
C PHE A 5 3.33 -1.34 -13.05
N GLY A 6 2.68 -2.47 -12.90
CA GLY A 6 1.48 -2.56 -12.12
C GLY A 6 1.82 -3.05 -10.72
N ILE A 7 1.25 -2.42 -9.71
CA ILE A 7 1.49 -2.78 -8.32
C ILE A 7 0.16 -3.06 -7.65
N LYS A 8 0.09 -4.18 -6.96
CA LYS A 8 -1.10 -4.56 -6.22
C LYS A 8 -0.71 -4.86 -4.79
N ILE A 9 -1.41 -4.25 -3.87
CA ILE A 9 -1.14 -4.39 -2.44
C ILE A 9 -2.43 -4.78 -1.73
N ASP A 10 -2.34 -5.79 -0.89
CA ASP A 10 -3.46 -6.16 -0.02
C ASP A 10 -3.37 -5.34 1.26
N CYS A 11 -4.16 -4.29 1.33
CA CYS A 11 -4.11 -3.37 2.46
C CYS A 11 -4.55 -4.00 3.77
N LEU A 12 -5.29 -5.10 3.71
CA LEU A 12 -5.69 -5.81 4.92
C LEU A 12 -4.55 -6.60 5.56
N LYS A 13 -3.45 -6.78 4.83
CA LYS A 13 -2.26 -7.39 5.40
C LYS A 13 -1.39 -6.41 6.18
N LEU A 14 -1.69 -5.13 6.09
CA LEU A 14 -1.03 -4.15 6.93
C LEU A 14 -1.42 -4.41 8.39
N LYS A 15 -0.45 -4.25 9.28
CA LYS A 15 -0.65 -4.62 10.67
C LYS A 15 -1.78 -3.82 11.31
N GLY A 16 -2.78 -4.52 11.81
CA GLY A 16 -3.92 -3.91 12.47
C GLY A 16 -4.98 -3.34 11.56
N ALA A 17 -4.80 -3.42 10.24
CA ALA A 17 -5.76 -2.87 9.30
C ALA A 17 -7.07 -3.66 9.32
N PHE A 18 -8.18 -2.95 9.19
CA PHE A 18 -9.48 -3.59 9.17
C PHE A 18 -10.48 -2.73 8.38
N MET A 19 -11.56 -3.37 7.97
CA MET A 19 -12.64 -2.70 7.27
C MET A 19 -13.76 -2.34 8.25
N LYS A 20 -14.32 -1.17 8.07
CA LYS A 20 -15.46 -0.73 8.88
C LYS A 20 -16.34 0.20 8.07
N ASN A 21 -17.64 0.11 8.28
CA ASN A 21 -18.55 1.06 7.70
C ASN A 21 -18.60 2.32 8.56
N LEU A 22 -18.33 3.45 7.93
CA LEU A 22 -18.36 4.74 8.61
C LEU A 22 -19.49 5.59 8.07
N GLN A 23 -20.21 6.24 8.97
CA GLN A 23 -21.26 7.16 8.59
C GLN A 23 -20.70 8.56 8.43
N GLY A 24 -20.81 9.07 7.21
CA GLY A 24 -20.46 10.44 6.92
C GLY A 24 -21.67 11.36 6.97
N LYS A 25 -21.53 12.55 6.42
CA LYS A 25 -22.61 13.55 6.42
C LYS A 25 -23.76 13.16 5.51
N THR A 26 -23.48 12.49 4.41
CA THR A 26 -24.50 12.21 3.40
C THR A 26 -24.72 10.72 3.14
N SER A 27 -23.80 9.87 3.53
CA SER A 27 -23.90 8.45 3.26
C SER A 27 -23.03 7.62 4.18
N VAL A 28 -23.26 6.31 4.19
CA VAL A 28 -22.41 5.35 4.88
C VAL A 28 -21.48 4.73 3.87
N LYS A 29 -20.21 4.68 4.16
CA LYS A 29 -19.21 4.08 3.28
C LYS A 29 -18.35 3.05 3.98
N ARG A 30 -17.96 2.05 3.22
CA ARG A 30 -17.02 1.05 3.70
C ARG A 30 -15.64 1.65 3.67
N CYS A 31 -14.97 1.69 4.81
CA CYS A 31 -13.68 2.34 4.93
C CYS A 31 -12.62 1.35 5.40
N LEU A 32 -11.42 1.56 4.91
CA LEU A 32 -10.25 0.83 5.38
C LEU A 32 -9.58 1.67 6.47
N ILE A 33 -9.39 1.07 7.63
CA ILE A 33 -8.78 1.74 8.76
C ILE A 33 -7.44 1.09 9.05
N ILE A 34 -6.41 1.91 9.09
CA ILE A 34 -5.05 1.46 9.33
C ILE A 34 -4.50 2.20 10.55
N PRO A 35 -4.12 1.47 11.62
CA PRO A 35 -3.50 2.12 12.77
C PRO A 35 -2.06 2.50 12.43
N VAL A 36 -1.85 3.77 12.13
CA VAL A 36 -0.57 4.27 11.64
C VAL A 36 0.57 3.98 12.61
N ASP A 37 0.30 4.09 13.91
CA ASP A 37 1.33 3.90 14.93
C ASP A 37 1.80 2.44 15.04
N ASP A 38 0.96 1.51 14.63
CA ASP A 38 1.27 0.09 14.75
C ASP A 38 1.76 -0.53 13.44
N CYS A 39 1.58 0.17 12.34
CA CYS A 39 1.87 -0.36 11.01
C CYS A 39 3.28 0.00 10.59
N ASP A 40 4.10 -1.03 10.36
CA ASP A 40 5.45 -0.82 9.86
C ASP A 40 5.43 -0.17 8.49
N GLY A 41 6.34 0.76 8.28
CA GLY A 41 6.45 1.46 7.01
C GLY A 41 5.55 2.67 6.88
N MET A 42 4.59 2.85 7.79
CA MET A 42 3.73 4.02 7.78
C MET A 42 4.40 5.20 8.48
N PHE A 43 4.28 6.36 7.87
CA PHE A 43 4.82 7.59 8.44
C PHE A 43 3.80 8.71 8.26
N LEU A 44 3.39 9.30 9.37
CA LEU A 44 2.51 10.44 9.35
C LEU A 44 3.33 11.72 9.46
N GLY A 45 3.40 12.45 8.37
CA GLY A 45 4.09 13.74 8.31
C GLY A 45 3.11 14.90 8.41
N GLU A 46 3.64 16.10 8.36
CA GLU A 46 2.80 17.30 8.42
C GLU A 46 1.89 17.45 7.20
N LYS A 47 2.36 16.99 6.05
CA LYS A 47 1.66 17.17 4.78
C LYS A 47 1.06 15.90 4.20
N GLY A 48 1.23 14.78 4.86
CA GLY A 48 0.69 13.54 4.34
C GLY A 48 1.00 12.35 5.21
N CYS A 49 0.35 11.26 4.91
CA CYS A 49 0.61 9.96 5.52
C CYS A 49 1.21 9.06 4.46
N TYR A 50 2.42 8.61 4.69
CA TYR A 50 3.18 7.87 3.69
C TYR A 50 3.32 6.41 4.09
N LEU A 51 3.21 5.54 3.12
CA LEU A 51 3.51 4.12 3.30
C LEU A 51 4.75 3.80 2.47
N ASN A 52 5.82 3.47 3.16
CA ASN A 52 7.09 3.13 2.50
C ASN A 52 7.15 1.63 2.25
N LEU A 53 7.42 1.28 1.02
CA LEU A 53 7.42 -0.11 0.57
C LEU A 53 8.71 -0.41 -0.17
N THR A 54 9.10 -1.67 -0.14
CA THR A 54 10.25 -2.17 -0.88
C THR A 54 9.78 -3.24 -1.85
N ALA A 55 10.16 -3.11 -3.12
CA ALA A 55 9.93 -4.13 -4.12
C ALA A 55 11.18 -5.01 -4.22
N ILE A 56 11.00 -6.30 -3.99
CA ILE A 56 12.11 -7.24 -3.99
C ILE A 56 11.97 -8.16 -5.19
N GLU A 57 13.01 -8.21 -6.03
CA GLU A 57 12.99 -9.06 -7.20
C GLU A 57 12.97 -10.53 -6.77
N MET A 58 12.04 -11.27 -7.34
CA MET A 58 11.90 -12.70 -7.05
C MET A 58 12.74 -13.52 -8.02
N GLN A 59 13.48 -14.47 -7.49
CA GLN A 59 14.25 -15.40 -8.33
C GLN A 59 13.33 -16.32 -9.11
N GLU A 60 12.22 -16.70 -8.50
CA GLU A 60 11.22 -17.53 -9.14
C GLU A 60 9.89 -16.76 -9.17
N PRO A 61 9.59 -16.07 -10.26
CA PRO A 61 8.35 -15.29 -10.34
C PRO A 61 7.12 -16.19 -10.21
N LYS A 62 6.18 -15.75 -9.40
CA LYS A 62 4.91 -16.44 -9.20
C LYS A 62 3.76 -15.50 -9.57
N TYR A 63 2.72 -16.08 -10.17
CA TYR A 63 1.50 -15.33 -10.50
C TYR A 63 1.76 -14.14 -11.41
N SER A 64 2.74 -14.27 -12.31
CA SER A 64 3.13 -13.21 -13.24
C SER A 64 3.80 -11.99 -12.59
N ASP A 65 3.99 -11.98 -11.29
CA ASP A 65 4.71 -10.92 -10.62
C ASP A 65 6.22 -11.18 -10.69
N THR A 66 6.97 -10.12 -10.95
CA THR A 66 8.42 -10.19 -10.95
C THR A 66 9.03 -9.79 -9.61
N HIS A 67 8.27 -9.05 -8.84
CA HIS A 67 8.71 -8.53 -7.54
C HIS A 67 7.64 -8.75 -6.50
N CYS A 68 8.05 -8.98 -5.26
CA CYS A 68 7.14 -8.95 -4.13
C CYS A 68 7.30 -7.61 -3.39
N ILE A 69 6.22 -7.15 -2.80
CA ILE A 69 6.18 -5.86 -2.10
C ILE A 69 6.07 -6.12 -0.60
N LYS A 70 6.97 -5.54 0.15
CA LYS A 70 6.98 -5.63 1.61
C LYS A 70 7.08 -4.24 2.22
N ALA A 71 6.69 -4.13 3.48
CA ALA A 71 6.87 -2.87 4.19
C ALA A 71 8.35 -2.56 4.32
N ASP A 72 8.70 -1.30 4.11
CA ASP A 72 10.08 -0.84 4.24
C ASP A 72 10.33 -0.48 5.70
N LEU A 73 11.26 -1.17 6.32
CA LEU A 73 11.64 -0.92 7.71
C LEU A 73 12.81 0.04 7.75
N PRO A 74 12.93 0.84 8.82
CA PRO A 74 14.11 1.69 8.98
C PRO A 74 15.39 0.87 8.92
N LYS A 75 16.44 1.47 8.36
CA LYS A 75 17.70 0.78 8.18
C LYS A 75 18.25 0.22 9.49
N GLU A 76 18.13 0.99 10.56
CA GLU A 76 18.61 0.55 11.87
C GLU A 76 17.89 -0.70 12.34
N GLN A 77 16.59 -0.75 12.15
CA GLN A 77 15.81 -1.92 12.53
C GLN A 77 16.16 -3.12 11.64
N ARG A 78 16.33 -2.87 10.36
CA ARG A 78 16.66 -3.92 9.39
C ARG A 78 18.03 -4.52 9.66
N ASP A 79 19.02 -3.69 10.00
CA ASP A 79 20.35 -4.14 10.30
C ASP A 79 20.44 -4.98 11.58
N ALA A 80 19.50 -4.76 12.49
CA ALA A 80 19.42 -5.53 13.73
C ALA A 80 18.67 -6.86 13.55
N MET A 81 18.07 -7.09 12.41
CA MET A 81 17.28 -8.30 12.16
C MET A 81 18.13 -9.39 11.55
N THR A 82 17.83 -10.64 11.92
CA THR A 82 18.44 -11.79 11.26
C THR A 82 17.81 -12.00 9.90
N GLU A 83 18.46 -12.80 9.05
CA GLU A 83 17.90 -13.13 7.74
C GLU A 83 16.55 -13.81 7.87
N GLU A 84 16.36 -14.63 8.88
CA GLU A 84 15.09 -15.29 9.12
C GLU A 84 14.00 -14.29 9.46
N GLN A 85 14.32 -13.29 10.26
CA GLN A 85 13.37 -12.24 10.61
C GLN A 85 13.00 -11.41 9.39
N ILE A 86 13.97 -11.11 8.54
CA ILE A 86 13.70 -10.36 7.31
C ILE A 86 12.79 -11.17 6.38
N LYS A 87 13.03 -12.47 6.27
CA LYS A 87 12.17 -13.33 5.45
C LYS A 87 10.78 -13.49 6.02
N ALA A 88 10.64 -13.32 7.33
CA ALA A 88 9.34 -13.43 7.98
C ALA A 88 8.46 -12.20 7.81
N ILE A 89 9.00 -11.11 7.27
CA ILE A 89 8.19 -9.92 7.00
C ILE A 89 7.11 -10.28 5.98
N PRO A 90 5.84 -10.00 6.30
CA PRO A 90 4.74 -10.39 5.40
C PRO A 90 4.85 -9.75 4.03
N ILE A 91 4.53 -10.51 3.01
CA ILE A 91 4.42 -9.99 1.64
C ILE A 91 3.06 -9.30 1.53
N LEU A 92 3.09 -8.00 1.23
CA LEU A 92 1.87 -7.21 1.12
C LEU A 92 1.26 -7.27 -0.28
N GLY A 93 2.07 -7.54 -1.29
CA GLY A 93 1.58 -7.58 -2.65
C GLY A 93 2.65 -7.93 -3.64
N GLY A 94 2.42 -7.57 -4.89
CA GLY A 94 3.33 -7.88 -5.98
C GLY A 94 3.39 -6.78 -7.03
N MET A 95 4.42 -6.85 -7.84
CA MET A 95 4.66 -5.91 -8.92
C MET A 95 5.03 -6.66 -10.19
N HIS A 96 4.50 -6.23 -11.31
CA HIS A 96 4.81 -6.82 -12.61
C HIS A 96 4.93 -5.73 -13.67
N ALA A 97 5.66 -6.03 -14.73
CA ALA A 97 5.79 -5.12 -15.86
C ALA A 97 4.51 -5.15 -16.69
N ILE A 98 4.04 -3.98 -17.09
CA ILE A 98 2.86 -3.86 -17.94
C ILE A 98 3.31 -3.84 -19.39
N GLU A 99 2.71 -4.70 -20.21
CA GLU A 99 3.00 -4.72 -21.63
C GLU A 99 2.33 -3.54 -22.32
N LYS A 100 3.02 -2.97 -23.32
CA LYS A 100 2.55 -1.76 -24.00
C LYS A 100 1.27 -1.94 -24.80
N LYS A 101 0.86 -3.17 -25.06
CA LYS A 101 -0.33 -3.42 -25.87
C LYS A 101 -1.64 -3.09 -25.19
N GLN A 102 -1.59 -2.78 -23.92
CA GLN A 102 -2.80 -2.46 -23.16
C GLN A 102 -2.86 -0.99 -22.87
N ALA A 103 -2.89 -0.22 -23.93
CA ALA A 103 -2.89 1.21 -23.79
C ALA A 103 -4.23 1.80 -23.39
N THR A 104 -5.23 0.99 -23.19
CA THR A 104 -6.55 1.49 -22.82
C THR A 104 -6.74 1.47 -21.32
N MET A 105 -5.92 2.19 -20.65
CA MET A 105 -6.19 2.44 -19.25
C MET A 105 -7.16 3.59 -19.16
N ASN A 106 -8.39 3.24 -19.04
CA ASN A 106 -9.38 4.23 -18.67
C ASN A 106 -9.25 4.50 -17.19
N VAL A 107 -8.36 5.39 -16.87
CA VAL A 107 -8.36 5.92 -15.53
C VAL A 107 -9.46 6.97 -15.50
N THR A 108 -10.65 6.50 -15.27
CA THR A 108 -11.77 7.41 -15.05
C THR A 108 -11.91 7.79 -13.61
N GLY A 109 -10.98 7.40 -12.80
CA GLY A 109 -11.02 7.82 -11.42
C GLY A 109 -10.39 9.19 -11.29
N THR A 110 -11.19 10.20 -11.36
CA THR A 110 -10.76 11.45 -10.79
C THR A 110 -10.59 11.20 -9.32
N LEU A 111 -9.38 10.91 -8.95
CA LEU A 111 -9.05 10.91 -7.55
C LEU A 111 -9.16 12.33 -7.09
N ASP A 112 -10.27 12.60 -6.46
CA ASP A 112 -10.46 13.86 -5.83
C ASP A 112 -9.56 13.88 -4.61
N ASN A 113 -8.49 14.65 -4.70
CA ASN A 113 -7.52 14.76 -3.64
C ASN A 113 -7.97 15.66 -2.50
N THR A 114 -9.20 16.02 -2.46
CA THR A 114 -9.73 16.78 -1.34
C THR A 114 -10.05 15.92 -0.14
N ALA A 115 -9.47 14.76 -0.07
CA ALA A 115 -9.87 13.74 0.89
C ALA A 115 -9.25 13.86 2.27
N PHE A 116 -8.71 14.98 2.65
CA PHE A 116 -8.20 15.14 4.00
C PHE A 116 -9.18 15.91 4.86
N ALA A 117 -10.36 15.34 5.01
CA ALA A 117 -11.32 15.87 5.95
C ALA A 117 -11.02 15.33 7.35
N ASP A 118 -11.22 16.17 8.34
CA ASP A 118 -11.13 15.74 9.73
C ASP A 118 -12.20 14.70 10.03
N ASP A 119 -12.04 13.94 11.11
CA ASP A 119 -12.97 12.88 11.48
C ASP A 119 -14.40 13.34 11.57
N ASP A 120 -14.61 14.59 11.96
CA ASP A 120 -15.95 15.16 12.08
C ASP A 120 -16.52 15.61 10.74
N ASP A 121 -15.71 15.53 9.69
CA ASP A 121 -16.06 16.11 8.41
C ASP A 121 -15.84 15.13 7.28
N LEU A 122 -16.34 13.90 7.46
CA LEU A 122 -16.28 12.89 6.41
C LEU A 122 -17.07 13.38 5.20
N PRO A 123 -16.46 13.35 4.00
CA PRO A 123 -17.07 13.98 2.82
C PRO A 123 -18.20 13.15 2.18
N PHE A 124 -18.63 12.09 2.83
CA PHE A 124 -19.71 11.26 2.29
C PHE A 124 -20.86 11.09 3.26
#